data_48a33fbbddcf2c5f20fe716dc139b409
#
_entry.id   48a33fbbddcf2c5f20fe716dc139b409
#
_cell.length_a   1.000
_cell.length_b   1.000
_cell.length_c   1.000
_cell.angle_alpha   90.00
_cell.angle_beta   90.00
_cell.angle_gamma   90.00
#
_symmetry.space_group_name_H-M   'P 1'
#
loop_
_entity.id
_entity.type
_entity.pdbx_description
1 polymer ?
#
loop_
_entity_poly.entity_id
_entity_poly.type
_entity_poly.pdbx_seq_one_letter_code
_entity_poly.pdbx_strand_id
1 'polypeptide(L)'
;RRAPQVPYIALEASALQDPSSRKTVLDQIESELSYPAFVKPANLGSSVGISKVRNRNELEAGLDLAAAHDPKLVVEQGITARELECAVLGSRELKASVVGEIRFDADWYDYETKYTAGSSSTLIPAPLSEPVHQRIRSLATKACSALNVDGMARVDFFYEEAADRLWINEINTLPGFTSQSMYPMLWEASGLTLEQLLHELIQTAGQ
;
A
#
# COMPACT_ATOMS: atom_id res chain seq x y z
N ARG A 1 7.38 16.03 -9.90
CA ARG A 1 8.04 14.70 -10.02
C ARG A 1 6.98 13.65 -9.73
N ARG A 2 6.91 12.55 -10.52
CA ARG A 2 6.01 11.42 -10.21
C ARG A 2 6.43 10.79 -8.88
N ALA A 3 5.45 10.34 -8.08
CA ALA A 3 5.71 9.50 -6.92
C ALA A 3 6.36 8.18 -7.39
N PRO A 4 7.35 7.64 -6.67
CA PRO A 4 7.93 6.35 -7.00
C PRO A 4 6.90 5.25 -6.71
N GLN A 5 6.41 4.60 -7.76
CA GLN A 5 5.48 3.47 -7.71
C GLN A 5 6.06 2.33 -8.51
N VAL A 6 5.75 1.09 -8.15
CA VAL A 6 6.08 -0.07 -8.98
C VAL A 6 5.47 0.11 -10.37
N PRO A 7 6.06 -0.46 -11.44
CA PRO A 7 5.43 -0.44 -12.75
C PRO A 7 4.01 -1.00 -12.68
N TYR A 8 3.05 -0.30 -13.27
CA TYR A 8 1.64 -0.70 -13.25
C TYR A 8 0.90 -0.27 -14.50
N ILE A 9 -0.19 -0.98 -14.79
CA ILE A 9 -1.19 -0.63 -15.80
C ILE A 9 -2.54 -0.49 -15.10
N ALA A 10 -3.20 0.65 -15.33
CA ALA A 10 -4.58 0.86 -14.91
C ALA A 10 -5.51 0.70 -16.11
N LEU A 11 -6.65 0.02 -15.91
CA LEU A 11 -7.62 -0.23 -16.96
C LEU A 11 -9.06 -0.22 -16.41
N GLU A 12 -10.02 0.00 -17.31
CA GLU A 12 -11.43 -0.15 -17.01
C GLU A 12 -11.88 -1.59 -17.32
N ALA A 13 -12.70 -2.19 -16.44
CA ALA A 13 -13.23 -3.54 -16.63
C ALA A 13 -14.04 -3.68 -17.93
N SER A 14 -14.64 -2.59 -18.44
CA SER A 14 -15.31 -2.57 -19.72
C SER A 14 -14.42 -2.94 -20.91
N ALA A 15 -13.10 -2.71 -20.82
CA ALA A 15 -12.14 -3.10 -21.85
C ALA A 15 -11.97 -4.63 -21.97
N LEU A 16 -12.44 -5.39 -20.98
CA LEU A 16 -12.38 -6.85 -20.96
C LEU A 16 -13.59 -7.52 -21.58
N GLN A 17 -14.65 -6.77 -21.92
CA GLN A 17 -15.91 -7.33 -22.42
C GLN A 17 -15.83 -7.75 -23.90
N ASP A 18 -15.08 -7.00 -24.73
CA ASP A 18 -14.87 -7.34 -26.13
C ASP A 18 -13.63 -8.22 -26.28
N PRO A 19 -13.69 -9.38 -26.99
CA PRO A 19 -12.57 -10.30 -27.11
C PRO A 19 -11.31 -9.69 -27.75
N SER A 20 -11.45 -8.75 -28.70
CA SER A 20 -10.31 -8.11 -29.37
C SER A 20 -9.64 -7.09 -28.45
N SER A 21 -10.43 -6.30 -27.72
CA SER A 21 -9.97 -5.37 -26.70
C SER A 21 -9.29 -6.12 -25.55
N ARG A 22 -9.91 -7.18 -25.05
CA ARG A 22 -9.34 -8.04 -24.00
C ARG A 22 -7.97 -8.60 -24.41
N LYS A 23 -7.83 -9.12 -25.63
CA LYS A 23 -6.56 -9.59 -26.14
C LYS A 23 -5.51 -8.49 -26.15
N THR A 24 -5.86 -7.29 -26.59
CA THR A 24 -4.95 -6.13 -26.64
C THR A 24 -4.49 -5.74 -25.23
N VAL A 25 -5.39 -5.72 -24.25
CA VAL A 25 -5.06 -5.46 -22.83
C VAL A 25 -4.09 -6.50 -22.29
N LEU A 26 -4.33 -7.79 -22.53
CA LEU A 26 -3.45 -8.87 -22.08
C LEU A 26 -2.06 -8.75 -22.70
N ASP A 27 -1.99 -8.54 -24.01
CA ASP A 27 -0.73 -8.37 -24.74
C ASP A 27 0.05 -7.14 -24.23
N GLN A 28 -0.65 -6.04 -23.91
CA GLN A 28 -0.04 -4.86 -23.32
C GLN A 28 0.54 -5.16 -21.94
N ILE A 29 -0.24 -5.80 -21.05
CA ILE A 29 0.22 -6.15 -19.70
C ILE A 29 1.48 -7.00 -19.77
N GLU A 30 1.49 -8.04 -20.62
CA GLU A 30 2.65 -8.93 -20.77
C GLU A 30 3.86 -8.25 -21.43
N SER A 31 3.65 -7.20 -22.23
CA SER A 31 4.76 -6.46 -22.85
C SER A 31 5.41 -5.44 -21.91
N GLU A 32 4.63 -4.87 -20.98
CA GLU A 32 5.09 -3.80 -20.09
C GLU A 32 5.45 -4.29 -18.68
N LEU A 33 4.83 -5.39 -18.22
CA LEU A 33 5.05 -5.95 -16.90
C LEU A 33 5.57 -7.39 -16.99
N SER A 34 6.44 -7.76 -16.02
CA SER A 34 6.92 -9.13 -15.87
C SER A 34 6.06 -9.90 -14.88
N TYR A 35 6.02 -11.23 -15.02
CA TYR A 35 5.46 -12.09 -13.98
C TYR A 35 6.47 -12.34 -12.84
N PRO A 36 6.01 -12.56 -11.60
CA PRO A 36 4.62 -12.46 -11.19
C PRO A 36 4.10 -11.03 -11.23
N ALA A 37 2.79 -10.87 -11.44
CA ALA A 37 2.10 -9.60 -11.34
C ALA A 37 0.95 -9.71 -10.32
N PHE A 38 0.43 -8.57 -9.88
CA PHE A 38 -0.71 -8.49 -8.97
C PHE A 38 -1.86 -7.76 -9.65
N VAL A 39 -3.01 -8.43 -9.75
CA VAL A 39 -4.24 -7.84 -10.26
C VAL A 39 -5.08 -7.39 -9.07
N LYS A 40 -5.52 -6.14 -9.08
CA LYS A 40 -6.23 -5.50 -7.96
C LYS A 40 -7.46 -4.72 -8.44
N PRO A 41 -8.59 -4.77 -7.71
CA PRO A 41 -9.61 -3.71 -7.78
C PRO A 41 -9.00 -2.39 -7.29
N ALA A 42 -9.38 -1.23 -7.90
CA ALA A 42 -8.75 0.04 -7.55
C ALA A 42 -9.25 0.63 -6.23
N ASN A 43 -10.51 0.37 -5.84
CA ASN A 43 -11.18 1.04 -4.71
C ASN A 43 -11.41 0.13 -3.49
N LEU A 44 -10.88 -1.08 -3.47
CA LEU A 44 -11.04 -2.01 -2.34
C LEU A 44 -9.77 -2.13 -1.50
N GLY A 45 -9.97 -2.26 -0.18
CA GLY A 45 -8.92 -2.56 0.79
C GLY A 45 -8.88 -4.03 1.21
N SER A 46 -8.05 -4.35 2.18
CA SER A 46 -7.97 -5.66 2.85
C SER A 46 -7.73 -6.85 1.91
N SER A 47 -7.05 -6.64 0.79
CA SER A 47 -6.72 -7.68 -0.22
C SER A 47 -7.94 -8.35 -0.89
N VAL A 48 -9.15 -7.81 -0.76
CA VAL A 48 -10.35 -8.35 -1.42
C VAL A 48 -10.21 -8.22 -2.93
N GLY A 49 -10.38 -9.33 -3.65
CA GLY A 49 -10.30 -9.37 -5.12
C GLY A 49 -8.89 -9.24 -5.69
N ILE A 50 -7.84 -9.29 -4.85
CA ILE A 50 -6.44 -9.27 -5.30
C ILE A 50 -5.99 -10.68 -5.67
N SER A 51 -5.30 -10.81 -6.80
CA SER A 51 -4.69 -12.06 -7.27
C SER A 51 -3.23 -11.87 -7.63
N LYS A 52 -2.36 -12.79 -7.15
CA LYS A 52 -1.00 -12.95 -7.66
C LYS A 52 -1.03 -13.88 -8.86
N VAL A 53 -0.58 -13.40 -10.02
CA VAL A 53 -0.64 -14.12 -11.29
C VAL A 53 0.76 -14.37 -11.83
N ARG A 54 1.00 -15.56 -12.40
CA ARG A 54 2.31 -16.02 -12.84
C ARG A 54 2.38 -16.35 -14.34
N ASN A 55 1.23 -16.30 -14.99
CA ASN A 55 1.08 -16.59 -16.42
C ASN A 55 -0.23 -15.99 -16.94
N ARG A 56 -0.42 -16.05 -18.27
CA ARG A 56 -1.58 -15.47 -18.95
C ARG A 56 -2.92 -16.02 -18.46
N ASN A 57 -3.01 -17.33 -18.20
CA ASN A 57 -4.27 -17.93 -17.75
C ASN A 57 -4.66 -17.43 -16.37
N GLU A 58 -3.68 -17.33 -15.46
CA GLU A 58 -3.90 -16.75 -14.12
C GLU A 58 -4.23 -15.26 -14.22
N LEU A 59 -3.59 -14.51 -15.15
CA LEU A 59 -3.89 -13.10 -15.40
C LEU A 59 -5.33 -12.91 -15.86
N GLU A 60 -5.82 -13.71 -16.80
CA GLU A 60 -7.19 -13.65 -17.27
C GLU A 60 -8.19 -13.90 -16.13
N ALA A 61 -7.97 -14.96 -15.36
CA ALA A 61 -8.82 -15.28 -14.21
C ALA A 61 -8.77 -14.19 -13.12
N GLY A 62 -7.58 -13.62 -12.85
CA GLY A 62 -7.41 -12.51 -11.91
C GLY A 62 -8.12 -11.23 -12.34
N LEU A 63 -8.09 -10.90 -13.63
CA LEU A 63 -8.83 -9.76 -14.18
C LEU A 63 -10.33 -9.94 -14.05
N ASP A 64 -10.85 -11.13 -14.32
CA ASP A 64 -12.29 -11.43 -14.16
C ASP A 64 -12.72 -11.34 -12.69
N LEU A 65 -11.89 -11.86 -11.78
CA LEU A 65 -12.15 -11.75 -10.34
C LEU A 65 -12.17 -10.29 -9.89
N ALA A 66 -11.18 -9.51 -10.25
CA ALA A 66 -11.10 -8.10 -9.87
C ALA A 66 -12.24 -7.27 -10.48
N ALA A 67 -12.61 -7.55 -11.74
CA ALA A 67 -13.72 -6.88 -12.44
C ALA A 67 -15.11 -7.15 -11.83
N ALA A 68 -15.26 -8.26 -11.09
CA ALA A 68 -16.48 -8.53 -10.34
C ALA A 68 -16.64 -7.62 -9.11
N HIS A 69 -15.56 -6.97 -8.66
CA HIS A 69 -15.54 -6.10 -7.49
C HIS A 69 -15.48 -4.61 -7.81
N ASP A 70 -14.83 -4.22 -8.91
CA ASP A 70 -14.60 -2.80 -9.23
C ASP A 70 -14.55 -2.59 -10.75
N PRO A 71 -15.17 -1.52 -11.28
CA PRO A 71 -15.04 -1.17 -12.68
C PRO A 71 -13.63 -0.72 -13.06
N LYS A 72 -12.78 -0.28 -12.11
CA LYS A 72 -11.41 0.14 -12.33
C LYS A 72 -10.43 -0.85 -11.73
N LEU A 73 -9.50 -1.31 -12.54
CA LEU A 73 -8.51 -2.32 -12.18
C LEU A 73 -7.09 -1.76 -12.27
N VAL A 74 -6.21 -2.30 -11.44
CA VAL A 74 -4.78 -2.03 -11.49
C VAL A 74 -4.03 -3.36 -11.56
N VAL A 75 -3.12 -3.49 -12.51
CA VAL A 75 -2.16 -4.59 -12.58
C VAL A 75 -0.79 -4.06 -12.27
N GLU A 76 -0.16 -4.57 -11.22
CA GLU A 76 1.17 -4.15 -10.77
C GLU A 76 2.19 -5.25 -10.97
N GLN A 77 3.41 -4.88 -11.32
CA GLN A 77 4.52 -5.82 -11.35
C GLN A 77 4.82 -6.32 -9.93
N GLY A 78 4.93 -7.63 -9.77
CA GLY A 78 5.37 -8.22 -8.50
C GLY A 78 6.86 -7.96 -8.27
N ILE A 79 7.19 -7.52 -7.07
CA ILE A 79 8.55 -7.30 -6.61
C ILE A 79 8.79 -8.04 -5.29
N THR A 80 10.04 -8.37 -5.00
CA THR A 80 10.44 -8.88 -3.68
C THR A 80 10.92 -7.69 -2.84
N ALA A 81 10.15 -7.34 -1.83
CA ALA A 81 10.40 -6.15 -1.03
C ALA A 81 10.00 -6.35 0.43
N ARG A 82 10.55 -5.52 1.31
CA ARG A 82 10.08 -5.37 2.69
C ARG A 82 8.85 -4.45 2.70
N GLU A 83 7.84 -4.79 3.50
CA GLU A 83 6.63 -3.97 3.66
C GLU A 83 6.80 -3.03 4.86
N LEU A 84 6.81 -1.74 4.58
CA LEU A 84 7.07 -0.70 5.57
C LEU A 84 5.88 0.25 5.65
N GLU A 85 5.59 0.74 6.85
CA GLU A 85 4.48 1.66 7.09
C GLU A 85 4.95 2.89 7.86
N CYS A 86 4.40 4.06 7.50
CA CYS A 86 4.67 5.33 8.18
C CYS A 86 3.35 6.07 8.41
N ALA A 87 3.09 6.43 9.66
CA ALA A 87 1.93 7.23 10.01
C ALA A 87 2.21 8.73 9.77
N VAL A 88 1.22 9.43 9.23
CA VAL A 88 1.25 10.88 9.01
C VAL A 88 0.09 11.52 9.77
N LEU A 89 0.35 12.67 10.41
CA LEU A 89 -0.59 13.43 11.22
C LEU A 89 -0.43 14.93 10.93
N GLY A 90 -1.53 15.65 10.85
CA GLY A 90 -1.57 17.11 10.73
C GLY A 90 -2.42 17.57 9.57
N SER A 91 -2.53 18.89 9.40
CA SER A 91 -3.25 19.57 8.32
C SER A 91 -2.26 20.39 7.49
N ARG A 92 -1.98 21.62 7.89
CA ARG A 92 -1.04 22.51 7.19
C ARG A 92 0.41 22.06 7.32
N GLU A 93 0.76 21.53 8.49
CA GLU A 93 2.07 20.95 8.78
C GLU A 93 1.92 19.47 9.07
N LEU A 94 2.41 18.64 8.16
CA LEU A 94 2.37 17.19 8.28
C LEU A 94 3.59 16.68 9.05
N LYS A 95 3.34 15.88 10.07
CA LYS A 95 4.34 15.17 10.86
C LYS A 95 4.33 13.69 10.46
N ALA A 96 5.49 13.06 10.42
CA ALA A 96 5.64 11.62 10.18
C ALA A 96 6.18 10.91 11.41
N SER A 97 5.61 9.77 11.74
CA SER A 97 6.03 8.89 12.82
C SER A 97 7.38 8.21 12.55
N VAL A 98 7.84 7.35 13.45
CA VAL A 98 8.82 6.31 13.13
C VAL A 98 8.25 5.38 12.05
N VAL A 99 9.13 4.64 11.37
CA VAL A 99 8.73 3.64 10.37
C VAL A 99 8.57 2.29 11.05
N GLY A 100 7.50 1.57 10.73
CA GLY A 100 7.31 0.17 11.11
C GLY A 100 7.47 -0.77 9.93
N GLU A 101 7.70 -2.04 10.21
CA GLU A 101 7.77 -3.13 9.24
C GLU A 101 6.77 -4.20 9.59
N ILE A 102 6.05 -4.70 8.59
CA ILE A 102 5.25 -5.92 8.70
C ILE A 102 6.01 -7.04 8.00
N ARG A 103 6.21 -8.14 8.71
CA ARG A 103 6.81 -9.37 8.17
C ARG A 103 5.77 -10.47 8.16
N PHE A 104 5.72 -11.19 7.06
CA PHE A 104 4.85 -12.33 6.86
C PHE A 104 5.67 -13.61 6.79
N ASP A 105 5.13 -14.70 7.34
CA ASP A 105 5.77 -16.02 7.32
C ASP A 105 5.55 -16.76 5.99
N ALA A 106 4.75 -16.21 5.06
CA ALA A 106 4.40 -16.80 3.77
C ALA A 106 4.81 -15.92 2.59
N ASP A 107 5.13 -16.57 1.46
CA ASP A 107 5.55 -15.90 0.20
C ASP A 107 4.47 -15.01 -0.44
N TRP A 108 3.22 -15.17 -0.04
CA TRP A 108 2.09 -14.40 -0.52
C TRP A 108 0.98 -14.29 0.53
N TYR A 109 0.42 -13.14 0.58
CA TYR A 109 -0.50 -12.67 1.58
C TYR A 109 -1.89 -12.44 0.98
N ASP A 110 -2.80 -13.38 1.17
CA ASP A 110 -4.20 -13.24 0.84
C ASP A 110 -5.03 -12.73 2.04
N TYR A 111 -6.32 -12.49 1.79
CA TYR A 111 -7.24 -12.02 2.82
C TYR A 111 -7.30 -12.95 4.04
N GLU A 112 -7.24 -14.27 3.85
CA GLU A 112 -7.33 -15.24 4.94
C GLU A 112 -6.08 -15.20 5.83
N THR A 113 -4.90 -15.04 5.24
CA THR A 113 -3.62 -14.92 5.95
C THR A 113 -3.57 -13.63 6.78
N LYS A 114 -4.17 -12.52 6.32
CA LYS A 114 -4.22 -11.23 7.05
C LYS A 114 -4.89 -11.31 8.42
N TYR A 115 -5.83 -12.19 8.57
CA TYR A 115 -6.63 -12.30 9.78
C TYR A 115 -6.36 -13.59 10.56
N THR A 116 -5.42 -14.42 10.11
CA THR A 116 -4.98 -15.62 10.84
C THR A 116 -3.95 -15.21 11.90
N ALA A 117 -4.29 -15.41 13.15
CA ALA A 117 -3.41 -15.09 14.27
C ALA A 117 -2.06 -15.81 14.15
N GLY A 118 -0.95 -15.08 14.20
CA GLY A 118 0.42 -15.60 14.16
C GLY A 118 1.04 -15.70 12.77
N SER A 119 0.36 -15.27 11.70
CA SER A 119 0.90 -15.28 10.32
C SER A 119 1.74 -14.03 9.97
N SER A 120 1.77 -13.02 10.85
CA SER A 120 2.57 -11.82 10.66
C SER A 120 3.19 -11.35 11.97
N SER A 121 4.34 -10.70 11.87
CA SER A 121 5.01 -10.03 12.97
C SER A 121 5.26 -8.56 12.63
N THR A 122 5.21 -7.71 13.65
CA THR A 122 5.40 -6.26 13.49
C THR A 122 6.68 -5.82 14.20
N LEU A 123 7.51 -5.05 13.54
CA LEU A 123 8.73 -4.45 14.10
C LEU A 123 8.60 -2.93 14.09
N ILE A 124 8.58 -2.32 15.28
CA ILE A 124 8.50 -0.86 15.46
C ILE A 124 9.55 -0.42 16.50
N PRO A 125 10.51 0.44 16.13
CA PRO A 125 10.80 0.90 14.77
C PRO A 125 11.35 -0.23 13.89
N ALA A 126 11.14 -0.12 12.58
CA ALA A 126 11.70 -1.03 11.59
C ALA A 126 13.25 -1.02 11.65
N PRO A 127 13.93 -2.18 11.53
CA PRO A 127 15.39 -2.25 11.53
C PRO A 127 15.96 -1.76 10.18
N LEU A 128 16.04 -0.44 10.04
CA LEU A 128 16.53 0.28 8.85
C LEU A 128 17.65 1.24 9.25
N SER A 129 18.48 1.66 8.31
CA SER A 129 19.42 2.73 8.52
C SER A 129 18.70 4.08 8.64
N GLU A 130 19.27 5.02 9.40
CA GLU A 130 18.67 6.35 9.60
C GLU A 130 18.40 7.10 8.27
N PRO A 131 19.29 7.06 7.25
CA PRO A 131 18.99 7.67 5.94
C PRO A 131 17.74 7.11 5.27
N VAL A 132 17.49 5.79 5.39
CA VAL A 132 16.29 5.14 4.84
C VAL A 132 15.05 5.57 5.61
N HIS A 133 15.09 5.61 6.96
CA HIS A 133 14.02 6.15 7.78
C HIS A 133 13.63 7.58 7.37
N GLN A 134 14.60 8.47 7.23
CA GLN A 134 14.36 9.85 6.83
C GLN A 134 13.79 9.96 5.42
N ARG A 135 14.25 9.12 4.48
CA ARG A 135 13.74 9.07 3.12
C ARG A 135 12.26 8.68 3.09
N ILE A 136 11.88 7.63 3.86
CA ILE A 136 10.49 7.18 3.97
C ILE A 136 9.60 8.26 4.58
N ARG A 137 9.99 8.83 5.73
CA ARG A 137 9.24 9.88 6.40
C ARG A 137 9.04 11.11 5.51
N SER A 138 10.10 11.55 4.82
CA SER A 138 10.02 12.67 3.87
C SER A 138 9.11 12.35 2.69
N LEU A 139 9.12 11.11 2.18
CA LEU A 139 8.26 10.70 1.07
C LEU A 139 6.81 10.57 1.51
N ALA A 140 6.54 10.05 2.72
CA ALA A 140 5.21 9.96 3.30
C ALA A 140 4.54 11.34 3.41
N THR A 141 5.21 12.31 4.02
CA THR A 141 4.67 13.68 4.15
C THR A 141 4.47 14.35 2.79
N LYS A 142 5.39 14.19 1.85
CA LYS A 142 5.25 14.75 0.49
C LYS A 142 4.08 14.13 -0.29
N ALA A 143 3.88 12.83 -0.17
CA ALA A 143 2.78 12.13 -0.83
C ALA A 143 1.42 12.56 -0.25
N CYS A 144 1.32 12.62 1.07
CA CYS A 144 0.12 13.13 1.75
C CYS A 144 -0.18 14.58 1.37
N SER A 145 0.84 15.45 1.35
CA SER A 145 0.69 16.85 0.93
C SER A 145 0.21 16.97 -0.52
N ALA A 146 0.75 16.15 -1.44
CA ALA A 146 0.37 16.17 -2.85
C ALA A 146 -1.09 15.75 -3.09
N LEU A 147 -1.66 14.94 -2.20
CA LEU A 147 -3.06 14.50 -2.23
C LEU A 147 -3.99 15.33 -1.34
N ASN A 148 -3.48 16.41 -0.75
CA ASN A 148 -4.23 17.24 0.21
C ASN A 148 -4.83 16.40 1.36
N VAL A 149 -4.06 15.45 1.87
CA VAL A 149 -4.46 14.68 3.06
C VAL A 149 -4.53 15.62 4.24
N ASP A 150 -5.64 15.55 4.97
CA ASP A 150 -5.92 16.36 6.16
C ASP A 150 -6.26 15.44 7.34
N GLY A 151 -5.69 15.70 8.50
CA GLY A 151 -5.86 14.94 9.72
C GLY A 151 -4.90 13.78 9.85
N MET A 152 -5.18 12.63 9.25
CA MET A 152 -4.36 11.43 9.40
C MET A 152 -4.26 10.62 8.11
N ALA A 153 -3.12 9.93 7.97
CA ALA A 153 -2.95 8.86 6.98
C ALA A 153 -1.90 7.85 7.43
N ARG A 154 -1.97 6.62 6.93
CA ARG A 154 -0.88 5.67 6.92
C ARG A 154 -0.42 5.50 5.48
N VAL A 155 0.87 5.68 5.27
CA VAL A 155 1.51 5.49 3.97
C VAL A 155 2.27 4.18 4.01
N ASP A 156 1.94 3.29 3.09
CA ASP A 156 2.51 1.96 2.99
C ASP A 156 3.52 1.92 1.84
N PHE A 157 4.66 1.29 2.07
CA PHE A 157 5.80 1.28 1.18
C PHE A 157 6.31 -0.13 0.91
N PHE A 158 6.85 -0.32 -0.28
CA PHE A 158 7.74 -1.44 -0.59
C PHE A 158 9.19 -0.96 -0.65
N TYR A 159 10.08 -1.66 0.04
CA TYR A 159 11.51 -1.37 0.03
C TYR A 159 12.30 -2.58 -0.47
N GLU A 160 12.84 -2.48 -1.68
CA GLU A 160 13.77 -3.45 -2.26
C GLU A 160 15.17 -3.16 -1.72
N GLU A 161 15.52 -3.76 -0.59
CA GLU A 161 16.74 -3.46 0.16
C GLU A 161 18.00 -3.69 -0.67
N ALA A 162 18.07 -4.78 -1.44
CA ALA A 162 19.23 -5.12 -2.27
C ALA A 162 19.51 -4.08 -3.38
N ALA A 163 18.47 -3.40 -3.86
CA ALA A 163 18.56 -2.38 -4.92
C ALA A 163 18.46 -0.95 -4.39
N ASP A 164 18.28 -0.78 -3.08
CA ASP A 164 17.98 0.49 -2.40
C ASP A 164 16.85 1.28 -3.08
N ARG A 165 15.80 0.60 -3.53
CA ARG A 165 14.64 1.19 -4.18
C ARG A 165 13.46 1.24 -3.24
N LEU A 166 12.84 2.42 -3.13
CA LEU A 166 11.68 2.68 -2.30
C LEU A 166 10.49 3.05 -3.19
N TRP A 167 9.36 2.36 -2.99
CA TRP A 167 8.11 2.53 -3.72
C TRP A 167 6.98 2.86 -2.76
N ILE A 168 6.09 3.79 -3.14
CA ILE A 168 4.81 3.97 -2.45
C ILE A 168 3.86 2.89 -2.97
N ASN A 169 3.27 2.13 -2.05
CA ASN A 169 2.21 1.18 -2.35
C ASN A 169 0.85 1.89 -2.30
N GLU A 170 0.42 2.32 -1.12
CA GLU A 170 -0.88 2.98 -0.94
C GLU A 170 -0.86 4.03 0.17
N ILE A 171 -1.91 4.87 0.20
CA ILE A 171 -2.15 5.85 1.24
C ILE A 171 -3.55 5.60 1.82
N ASN A 172 -3.60 5.25 3.09
CA ASN A 172 -4.83 4.97 3.83
C ASN A 172 -5.21 6.19 4.67
N THR A 173 -6.22 6.95 4.24
CA THR A 173 -6.68 8.17 4.93
C THR A 173 -7.62 7.89 6.11
N LEU A 174 -8.06 6.65 6.27
CA LEU A 174 -8.79 6.16 7.45
C LEU A 174 -8.18 4.83 7.91
N PRO A 175 -6.95 4.85 8.44
CA PRO A 175 -6.26 3.64 8.87
C PRO A 175 -6.95 3.01 10.08
N GLY A 176 -6.71 1.71 10.31
CA GLY A 176 -7.17 1.03 11.52
C GLY A 176 -6.71 1.76 12.78
N PHE A 177 -7.59 1.85 13.79
CA PHE A 177 -7.39 2.68 14.98
C PHE A 177 -7.68 1.91 16.27
N THR A 178 -7.32 0.63 16.32
CA THR A 178 -7.36 -0.19 17.54
C THR A 178 -5.98 -0.21 18.19
N SER A 179 -5.87 -0.70 19.42
CA SER A 179 -4.60 -0.86 20.12
C SER A 179 -3.61 -1.80 19.42
N GLN A 180 -4.08 -2.59 18.46
CA GLN A 180 -3.28 -3.50 17.64
C GLN A 180 -3.02 -2.95 16.22
N SER A 181 -3.53 -1.77 15.91
CA SER A 181 -3.36 -1.17 14.59
C SER A 181 -2.03 -0.43 14.49
N MET A 182 -1.38 -0.54 13.34
CA MET A 182 -0.07 0.08 13.09
C MET A 182 -0.08 1.60 13.30
N TYR A 183 -1.14 2.31 12.90
CA TYR A 183 -1.17 3.76 12.99
C TYR A 183 -0.96 4.28 14.42
N PRO A 184 -1.74 3.88 15.46
CA PRO A 184 -1.49 4.30 16.83
C PRO A 184 -0.17 3.74 17.39
N MET A 185 0.21 2.51 17.05
CA MET A 185 1.47 1.91 17.52
C MET A 185 2.70 2.69 17.03
N LEU A 186 2.69 3.17 15.78
CA LEU A 186 3.75 4.00 15.20
C LEU A 186 3.87 5.35 15.92
N TRP A 187 2.76 5.96 16.29
CA TRP A 187 2.76 7.21 17.06
C TRP A 187 3.19 7.00 18.50
N GLU A 188 2.77 5.93 19.15
CA GLU A 188 3.24 5.57 20.49
C GLU A 188 4.76 5.37 20.52
N ALA A 189 5.32 4.65 19.57
CA ALA A 189 6.76 4.49 19.40
C ALA A 189 7.48 5.80 19.03
N SER A 190 6.76 6.80 18.53
CA SER A 190 7.25 8.15 18.26
C SER A 190 7.14 9.07 19.47
N GLY A 191 6.65 8.58 20.63
CA GLY A 191 6.50 9.32 21.88
C GLY A 191 5.16 10.02 22.05
N LEU A 192 4.15 9.74 21.24
CA LEU A 192 2.80 10.31 21.33
C LEU A 192 1.85 9.25 21.89
N THR A 193 1.36 9.43 23.12
CA THR A 193 0.39 8.48 23.69
C THR A 193 -0.92 8.50 22.90
N LEU A 194 -1.75 7.44 23.04
CA LEU A 194 -3.05 7.37 22.36
C LEU A 194 -3.95 8.58 22.72
N GLU A 195 -3.94 9.01 23.97
CA GLU A 195 -4.70 10.19 24.43
C GLU A 195 -4.23 11.47 23.72
N GLN A 196 -2.90 11.68 23.65
CA GLN A 196 -2.31 12.81 22.93
C GLN A 196 -2.60 12.76 21.44
N LEU A 197 -2.54 11.57 20.82
CA LEU A 197 -2.88 11.38 19.42
C LEU A 197 -4.34 11.75 19.13
N LEU A 198 -5.28 11.31 19.97
CA LEU A 198 -6.69 11.68 19.86
C LEU A 198 -6.90 13.18 20.01
N HIS A 199 -6.21 13.80 20.96
CA HIS A 199 -6.27 15.25 21.18
C HIS A 199 -5.78 16.03 19.95
N GLU A 200 -4.63 15.66 19.40
CA GLU A 200 -4.09 16.26 18.16
C GLU A 200 -5.06 16.12 16.96
N LEU A 201 -5.68 14.95 16.79
CA LEU A 201 -6.65 14.71 15.72
C LEU A 201 -7.90 15.59 15.89
N ILE A 202 -8.44 15.73 17.10
CA ILE A 202 -9.60 16.60 17.39
C ILE A 202 -9.24 18.07 17.12
N GLN A 203 -8.05 18.51 17.51
CA GLN A 203 -7.61 19.88 17.23
C GLN A 203 -7.42 20.14 15.74
N THR A 204 -6.89 19.17 15.00
CA THR A 204 -6.71 19.27 13.54
C THR A 204 -8.05 19.38 12.81
N ALA A 205 -9.06 18.62 13.24
CA ALA A 205 -10.39 18.65 12.64
C ALA A 205 -11.16 19.98 12.85
N GLY A 206 -10.72 20.81 13.78
CA GLY A 206 -11.31 22.13 14.09
C GLY A 206 -10.68 23.32 13.37
N GLN A 207 -9.70 23.09 12.50
CA GLN A 207 -8.98 24.13 11.74
C GLN A 207 -9.52 24.26 10.33
#